data_a01077d2ba5f090c04a7b5fd54b7436a
#
_entry.id   a01077d2ba5f090c04a7b5fd54b7436a
#
_cell.length_a   1.000
_cell.length_b   1.000
_cell.length_c   1.000
_cell.angle_alpha   90.00
_cell.angle_beta   90.00
_cell.angle_gamma   90.00
#
_symmetry.space_group_name_H-M   'P 1'
#
loop_
_entity.id
_entity.type
_entity.pdbx_description
1 polymer ?
#
loop_
_entity_poly.entity_id
_entity_poly.type
_entity_poly.pdbx_seq_one_letter_code
_entity_poly.pdbx_strand_id
1 'polypeptide(L)' 'MIVIDRESPNGNAFNILGVAVQLMREKGYTSEQAEAVLEEMKSGDYDNLCSVFEQTFCDDVELI' A
#
# COMPACT_ATOMS: atom_id res chain seq x y z
N MET A 1 14.41 0.57 0.09
CA MET A 1 13.21 0.06 -0.61
C MET A 1 12.62 -1.11 0.17
N ILE A 2 11.32 -1.14 0.29
CA ILE A 2 10.60 -2.23 0.96
C ILE A 2 10.20 -3.25 -0.10
N VAL A 3 10.63 -4.49 0.07
CA VAL A 3 10.27 -5.58 -0.85
C VAL A 3 9.28 -6.49 -0.14
N ILE A 4 8.14 -6.74 -0.77
CA ILE A 4 7.09 -7.61 -0.22
C ILE A 4 6.81 -8.72 -1.21
N ASP A 5 6.94 -9.98 -0.74
CA ASP A 5 6.56 -11.14 -1.51
C ASP A 5 5.06 -11.38 -1.33
N ARG A 6 4.29 -11.27 -2.40
CA ARG A 6 2.83 -11.39 -2.36
C ARG A 6 2.35 -12.77 -1.90
N GLU A 7 3.17 -13.80 -2.08
CA GLU A 7 2.83 -15.16 -1.69
C GLU A 7 3.25 -15.51 -0.26
N SER A 8 4.03 -14.62 0.38
CA SER A 8 4.44 -14.82 1.77
C SER A 8 3.38 -14.30 2.73
N PRO A 9 3.47 -14.63 4.03
CA PRO A 9 2.57 -14.06 5.03
C PRO A 9 2.59 -12.53 5.06
N ASN A 10 3.73 -11.92 4.69
CA ASN A 10 3.84 -10.46 4.66
C ASN A 10 3.07 -9.84 3.49
N GLY A 11 2.66 -10.65 2.52
CA GLY A 11 1.89 -10.19 1.37
C GLY A 11 0.39 -10.09 1.61
N ASN A 12 -0.10 -10.31 2.85
CA ASN A 12 -1.52 -10.21 3.11
C ASN A 12 -1.99 -8.76 3.05
N ALA A 13 -3.28 -8.59 2.76
CA ALA A 13 -3.86 -7.26 2.54
C ALA A 13 -3.67 -6.33 3.74
N PHE A 14 -3.83 -6.85 4.95
CA PHE A 14 -3.71 -6.04 6.16
C PHE A 14 -2.29 -5.51 6.34
N ASN A 15 -1.29 -6.33 6.05
CA ASN A 15 0.10 -5.90 6.16
C ASN A 15 0.42 -4.83 5.11
N ILE A 16 -0.05 -5.01 3.89
CA ILE A 16 0.17 -4.03 2.82
C ILE A 16 -0.50 -2.71 3.17
N LEU A 17 -1.73 -2.74 3.69
CA LEU A 17 -2.41 -1.53 4.14
C LEU A 17 -1.64 -0.84 5.27
N GLY A 18 -1.11 -1.62 6.21
CA GLY A 18 -0.30 -1.09 7.31
C GLY A 18 0.97 -0.40 6.83
N VAL A 19 1.66 -1.00 5.87
CA VAL A 19 2.86 -0.40 5.27
C VAL A 19 2.50 0.90 4.56
N ALA A 20 1.38 0.91 3.84
CA ALA A 20 0.91 2.12 3.15
C ALA A 20 0.66 3.26 4.14
N VAL A 21 -0.01 2.96 5.27
CA VAL A 21 -0.27 3.96 6.31
C VAL A 21 1.04 4.53 6.85
N GLN A 22 2.01 3.66 7.13
CA GLN A 22 3.29 4.10 7.65
C GLN A 22 4.04 4.99 6.66
N LEU A 23 4.08 4.59 5.39
CA LEU A 23 4.74 5.39 4.35
C LEU A 23 4.07 6.75 4.19
N MET A 24 2.73 6.78 4.19
CA MET A 24 2.01 8.05 4.08
C MET A 24 2.30 8.97 5.24
N ARG A 25 2.40 8.41 6.46
CA ARG A 25 2.74 9.18 7.65
C ARG A 25 4.14 9.77 7.52
N GLU A 26 5.10 8.98 7.06
CA GLU A 26 6.49 9.43 6.89
C GLU A 26 6.60 10.50 5.82
N LYS A 27 5.77 10.43 4.79
CA LYS A 27 5.77 11.39 3.68
C LYS A 27 4.96 12.66 3.97
N GLY A 28 4.31 12.72 5.13
CA GLY A 28 3.56 13.90 5.53
C GLY A 28 2.18 14.04 4.90
N TYR A 29 1.56 12.93 4.51
CA TYR A 29 0.20 12.96 3.97
C TYR A 29 -0.78 13.47 5.03
N THR A 30 -1.75 14.25 4.59
CA THR A 30 -2.87 14.63 5.47
C THR A 30 -3.78 13.42 5.67
N SER A 31 -4.64 13.48 6.70
CA SER A 31 -5.62 12.42 6.94
C SER A 31 -6.52 12.20 5.73
N GLU A 32 -6.93 13.27 5.06
CA GLU A 32 -7.78 13.18 3.87
C GLU A 32 -7.06 12.49 2.71
N GLN A 33 -5.79 12.84 2.49
CA GLN A 33 -4.99 12.21 1.45
C GLN A 33 -4.79 10.73 1.72
N ALA A 34 -4.50 10.39 2.97
CA ALA A 34 -4.30 8.99 3.35
C ALA A 34 -5.58 8.17 3.18
N GLU A 35 -6.72 8.73 3.61
CA GLU A 35 -8.00 8.05 3.45
C GLU A 35 -8.34 7.80 1.98
N ALA A 36 -8.07 8.76 1.11
CA ALA A 36 -8.33 8.61 -0.31
C ALA A 36 -7.54 7.45 -0.90
N VAL A 37 -6.27 7.31 -0.56
CA VAL A 37 -5.43 6.21 -1.02
C VAL A 37 -5.95 4.88 -0.47
N LEU A 38 -6.25 4.82 0.82
CA LEU A 38 -6.74 3.58 1.43
C LEU A 38 -8.08 3.15 0.85
N GLU A 39 -8.98 4.08 0.59
CA GLU A 39 -10.27 3.76 -0.04
C GLU A 39 -10.07 3.21 -1.44
N GLU A 40 -9.17 3.79 -2.20
CA GLU A 40 -8.87 3.30 -3.54
C GLU A 40 -8.28 1.89 -3.49
N MET A 41 -7.38 1.63 -2.55
CA MET A 41 -6.81 0.30 -2.36
C MET A 41 -7.87 -0.74 -2.02
N LYS A 42 -8.90 -0.34 -1.26
CA LYS A 42 -9.96 -1.25 -0.82
C LYS A 42 -11.15 -1.31 -1.78
N SER A 43 -11.13 -0.54 -2.86
CA SER A 43 -12.29 -0.41 -3.76
C SER A 43 -12.49 -1.60 -4.68
N GLY A 44 -11.56 -2.53 -4.71
CA GLY A 44 -11.62 -3.71 -5.55
C GLY A 44 -11.07 -4.93 -4.81
N ASP A 45 -10.51 -5.85 -5.57
CA ASP A 45 -9.95 -7.08 -5.03
C ASP A 45 -8.48 -6.87 -4.58
N TYR A 46 -7.84 -7.98 -4.24
CA TYR A 46 -6.44 -7.98 -3.80
C TYR A 46 -5.50 -7.44 -4.91
N ASP A 47 -5.75 -7.81 -6.16
CA ASP A 47 -4.93 -7.32 -7.27
C ASP A 47 -5.05 -5.81 -7.40
N ASN A 48 -6.25 -5.25 -7.21
CA ASN A 48 -6.45 -3.81 -7.21
C ASN A 48 -5.68 -3.15 -6.07
N LEU A 49 -5.74 -3.74 -4.88
CA LEU A 49 -5.02 -3.22 -3.71
C LEU A 49 -3.52 -3.14 -4.01
N CYS A 50 -2.95 -4.20 -4.57
CA CYS A 50 -1.53 -4.24 -4.91
C CYS A 50 -1.16 -3.24 -6.00
N SER A 51 -2.02 -3.10 -7.01
CA SER A 51 -1.78 -2.16 -8.10
C SER A 51 -1.75 -0.72 -7.62
N VAL A 52 -2.72 -0.34 -6.79
CA VAL A 52 -2.76 1.02 -6.24
C VAL A 52 -1.55 1.27 -5.34
N PHE A 53 -1.20 0.29 -4.52
CA PHE A 53 -0.05 0.37 -3.63
C PHE A 53 1.25 0.60 -4.41
N GLU A 54 1.50 -0.21 -5.43
CA GLU A 54 2.70 -0.06 -6.25
C GLU A 54 2.75 1.26 -7.00
N GLN A 55 1.63 1.68 -7.56
CA GLN A 55 1.57 2.94 -8.31
C GLN A 55 1.79 4.14 -7.40
N THR A 56 1.21 4.10 -6.22
CA THR A 56 1.30 5.22 -5.28
C THR A 56 2.69 5.35 -4.67
N PHE A 57 3.33 4.22 -4.38
CA PHE A 57 4.62 4.19 -3.68
C PHE A 57 5.73 3.56 -4.53
N CYS A 58 5.70 3.77 -5.83
CA CYS A 58 6.61 3.09 -6.76
C CYS A 58 8.10 3.30 -6.45
N ASP A 59 8.44 4.40 -5.81
CA ASP A 59 9.84 4.68 -5.44
C ASP A 59 10.23 4.06 -4.10
N ASP A 60 9.28 3.55 -3.35
CA ASP A 60 9.50 3.07 -1.98
C ASP A 60 9.30 1.57 -1.81
N VAL A 61 8.52 0.94 -2.69
CA VAL A 61 8.15 -0.47 -2.53
C VAL A 61 8.28 -1.25 -3.82
N GLU A 62 8.47 -2.54 -3.66
CA GLU A 62 8.43 -3.49 -4.77
C GLU A 62 7.65 -4.73 -4.32
N LEU A 63 6.67 -5.13 -5.11
CA LEU A 63 5.92 -6.37 -4.89
C LEU A 63 6.45 -7.44 -5.84
N ILE A 64 6.78 -8.60 -5.29
CA ILE A 64 7.29 -9.72 -6.09
C ILE A 64 6.43 -10.97 -5.95
#